data_339c622f26508890c892f0d46db5a760
#
_entry.id   339c622f26508890c892f0d46db5a760
#
_cell.length_a   1.000
_cell.length_b   1.000
_cell.length_c   1.000
_cell.angle_alpha   90.00
_cell.angle_beta   90.00
_cell.angle_gamma   90.00
#
_symmetry.space_group_name_H-M   'P 1'
#
loop_
_entity.id
_entity.type
_entity.pdbx_description
1 polymer ?
#
loop_
_entity_poly.entity_id
_entity_poly.type
_entity_poly.pdbx_seq_one_letter_code
_entity_poly.pdbx_strand_id
1 'polypeptide(L)'
;MVTADGVILDHTGFMMRLIEAYAPGAQKSLVLGMAAGMIPRYLQRRGQQVAAVEINPNSLQAATEFFDFDPKGIEVYLEDARTFVRRHHRAYDLVVTDLFQGDCTPDYLLTVEFFREVQACLRPGGVVIINTYFDPANEIANDTIVATVSAVFPHVLELRSPSSAGLVSSACLVAADTPLSPEVAIAMADKDAMPSKDFHTLKAARLVDKQRLKNTRPVSDDHNIFSILFASSQLRYRSQFNQLPPNLLVN
;
A
#
# COMPACT_ATOMS: atom_id res chain seq x y z
N MET A 1 1.90 12.70 -5.17
CA MET A 1 1.92 14.11 -5.59
C MET A 1 3.10 14.29 -6.52
N VAL A 2 2.88 14.75 -7.73
CA VAL A 2 3.98 15.14 -8.62
C VAL A 2 4.37 16.55 -8.18
N THR A 3 5.60 16.74 -7.73
CA THR A 3 6.14 18.09 -7.51
C THR A 3 6.31 18.77 -8.86
N ALA A 4 6.45 20.11 -8.90
CA ALA A 4 6.70 20.87 -10.12
C ALA A 4 7.91 20.35 -10.93
N ASP A 5 8.81 19.61 -10.28
CA ASP A 5 10.00 19.00 -10.88
C ASP A 5 9.78 17.54 -11.32
N GLY A 6 8.53 17.05 -11.35
CA GLY A 6 8.20 15.68 -11.77
C GLY A 6 8.55 14.58 -10.75
N VAL A 7 8.85 14.95 -9.51
CA VAL A 7 9.15 13.99 -8.45
C VAL A 7 7.86 13.29 -8.01
N ILE A 8 7.77 12.01 -8.29
CA ILE A 8 6.72 11.12 -7.78
C ILE A 8 6.82 11.09 -6.25
N LEU A 9 5.68 11.14 -5.55
CA LEU A 9 5.67 10.84 -4.11
C LEU A 9 6.42 9.53 -3.87
N ASP A 10 7.40 9.56 -2.99
CA ASP A 10 8.32 8.45 -2.69
C ASP A 10 7.62 7.09 -2.59
N HIS A 11 6.43 7.02 -1.93
CA HIS A 11 5.74 5.76 -1.72
C HIS A 11 5.19 5.13 -3.02
N THR A 12 4.70 5.93 -3.99
CA THR A 12 4.16 5.40 -5.25
C THR A 12 5.26 4.79 -6.11
N GLY A 13 6.40 5.46 -6.23
CA GLY A 13 7.58 4.93 -6.92
C GLY A 13 8.11 3.66 -6.24
N PHE A 14 8.11 3.65 -4.91
CA PHE A 14 8.49 2.49 -4.12
C PHE A 14 7.56 1.29 -4.36
N MET A 15 6.23 1.49 -4.36
CA MET A 15 5.27 0.43 -4.68
C MET A 15 5.44 -0.11 -6.11
N MET A 16 5.75 0.73 -7.10
CA MET A 16 6.04 0.28 -8.46
C MET A 16 7.25 -0.67 -8.49
N ARG A 17 8.29 -0.43 -7.71
CA ARG A 17 9.44 -1.35 -7.58
C ARG A 17 9.06 -2.67 -6.92
N LEU A 18 8.19 -2.64 -5.91
CA LEU A 18 7.68 -3.88 -5.30
C LEU A 18 6.83 -4.69 -6.30
N ILE A 19 6.07 -4.03 -7.16
CA ILE A 19 5.34 -4.69 -8.25
C ILE A 19 6.32 -5.40 -9.20
N GLU A 20 7.40 -4.73 -9.59
CA GLU A 20 8.44 -5.35 -10.44
C GLU A 20 9.14 -6.52 -9.75
N ALA A 21 9.38 -6.42 -8.45
CA ALA A 21 10.06 -7.45 -7.68
C ALA A 21 9.20 -8.70 -7.47
N TYR A 22 7.93 -8.53 -7.08
CA TYR A 22 7.10 -9.62 -6.59
C TYR A 22 5.97 -10.05 -7.53
N ALA A 23 5.64 -9.24 -8.53
CA ALA A 23 4.61 -9.54 -9.51
C ALA A 23 5.04 -9.23 -10.96
N PRO A 24 6.28 -9.60 -11.39
CA PRO A 24 6.82 -9.20 -12.71
C PRO A 24 6.01 -9.80 -13.88
N GLY A 25 5.33 -10.91 -13.67
CA GLY A 25 4.52 -11.62 -14.66
C GLY A 25 3.02 -11.39 -14.57
N ALA A 26 2.57 -10.47 -13.70
CA ALA A 26 1.16 -10.18 -13.55
C ALA A 26 0.53 -9.71 -14.87
N GLN A 27 -0.60 -10.31 -15.24
CA GLN A 27 -1.35 -9.96 -16.46
C GLN A 27 -2.61 -9.17 -16.13
N LYS A 28 -3.23 -9.44 -14.98
CA LYS A 28 -4.43 -8.77 -14.54
C LYS A 28 -4.26 -8.25 -13.12
N SER A 29 -4.39 -6.94 -12.97
CA SER A 29 -4.14 -6.24 -11.71
C SER A 29 -5.34 -5.43 -11.25
N LEU A 30 -5.51 -5.38 -9.93
CA LEU A 30 -6.50 -4.58 -9.23
C LEU A 30 -5.77 -3.53 -8.39
N VAL A 31 -6.19 -2.27 -8.51
CA VAL A 31 -5.72 -1.17 -7.68
C VAL A 31 -6.89 -0.64 -6.85
N LEU A 32 -6.80 -0.79 -5.54
CA LEU A 32 -7.76 -0.27 -4.57
C LEU A 32 -7.25 1.07 -4.03
N GLY A 33 -7.93 2.16 -4.38
CA GLY A 33 -7.47 3.53 -4.21
C GLY A 33 -6.55 3.96 -5.35
N MET A 34 -7.01 4.89 -6.21
CA MET A 34 -6.23 5.27 -7.38
C MET A 34 -5.52 6.63 -7.25
N ALA A 35 -5.99 7.49 -6.34
CA ALA A 35 -5.47 8.86 -6.17
C ALA A 35 -5.23 9.59 -7.52
N ALA A 36 -3.98 9.97 -7.82
CA ALA A 36 -3.59 10.61 -9.08
C ALA A 36 -3.48 9.65 -10.29
N GLY A 37 -3.89 8.38 -10.16
CA GLY A 37 -3.87 7.39 -11.24
C GLY A 37 -2.49 6.87 -11.64
N MET A 38 -1.47 7.09 -10.82
CA MET A 38 -0.08 6.76 -11.17
C MET A 38 0.17 5.25 -11.26
N ILE A 39 -0.30 4.48 -10.27
CA ILE A 39 -0.15 3.01 -10.26
C ILE A 39 -0.98 2.36 -11.39
N PRO A 40 -2.27 2.67 -11.57
CA PRO A 40 -3.04 2.12 -12.69
C PRO A 40 -2.39 2.40 -14.05
N ARG A 41 -1.94 3.64 -14.30
CA ARG A 41 -1.24 4.02 -15.54
C ARG A 41 0.08 3.27 -15.72
N TYR A 42 0.85 3.09 -14.66
CA TYR A 42 2.09 2.32 -14.69
C TYR A 42 1.86 0.86 -15.11
N LEU A 43 0.87 0.19 -14.49
CA LEU A 43 0.51 -1.19 -14.81
C LEU A 43 0.00 -1.33 -16.25
N GLN A 44 -0.85 -0.40 -16.71
CA GLN A 44 -1.34 -0.37 -18.10
C GLN A 44 -0.19 -0.24 -19.10
N ARG A 45 0.79 0.64 -18.85
CA ARG A 45 1.98 0.81 -19.71
C ARG A 45 2.84 -0.45 -19.80
N ARG A 46 2.74 -1.34 -18.83
CA ARG A 46 3.36 -2.67 -18.84
C ARG A 46 2.51 -3.74 -19.54
N GLY A 47 1.42 -3.36 -20.16
CA GLY A 47 0.55 -4.24 -20.94
C GLY A 47 -0.43 -5.06 -20.09
N GLN A 48 -0.62 -4.71 -18.83
CA GLN A 48 -1.53 -5.43 -17.95
C GLN A 48 -2.98 -4.97 -18.16
N GLN A 49 -3.94 -5.86 -17.93
CA GLN A 49 -5.34 -5.52 -17.76
C GLN A 49 -5.53 -4.95 -16.35
N VAL A 50 -6.02 -3.72 -16.25
CA VAL A 50 -6.08 -3.00 -14.97
C VAL A 50 -7.50 -2.64 -14.62
N ALA A 51 -7.93 -3.03 -13.42
CA ALA A 51 -9.09 -2.49 -12.73
C ALA A 51 -8.61 -1.54 -11.63
N ALA A 52 -9.21 -0.36 -11.55
CA ALA A 52 -8.94 0.62 -10.51
C ALA A 52 -10.25 0.98 -9.80
N VAL A 53 -10.25 0.94 -8.47
CA VAL A 53 -11.43 1.25 -7.64
C VAL A 53 -11.13 2.50 -6.84
N GLU A 54 -11.99 3.50 -6.95
CA GLU A 54 -11.87 4.79 -6.26
C GLU A 54 -13.24 5.18 -5.70
N ILE A 55 -13.29 5.54 -4.44
CA ILE A 55 -14.56 5.92 -3.80
C ILE A 55 -14.95 7.38 -4.10
N ASN A 56 -13.95 8.23 -4.32
CA ASN A 56 -14.17 9.67 -4.53
C ASN A 56 -14.12 10.03 -6.02
N PRO A 57 -15.25 10.38 -6.65
CA PRO A 57 -15.27 10.79 -8.06
C PRO A 57 -14.40 12.02 -8.36
N ASN A 58 -14.20 12.89 -7.36
CA ASN A 58 -13.34 14.06 -7.54
C ASN A 58 -11.85 13.68 -7.67
N SER A 59 -11.43 12.53 -7.11
CA SER A 59 -10.08 12.01 -7.32
C SER A 59 -9.85 11.63 -8.78
N LEU A 60 -10.83 10.97 -9.42
CA LEU A 60 -10.76 10.65 -10.84
C LEU A 60 -10.73 11.91 -11.70
N GLN A 61 -11.58 12.88 -11.40
CA GLN A 61 -11.58 14.18 -12.10
C GLN A 61 -10.22 14.87 -11.96
N ALA A 62 -9.70 15.00 -10.74
CA ALA A 62 -8.40 15.61 -10.50
C ALA A 62 -7.26 14.85 -11.19
N ALA A 63 -7.30 13.51 -11.20
CA ALA A 63 -6.31 12.70 -11.91
C ALA A 63 -6.27 13.00 -13.40
N THR A 64 -7.43 13.15 -14.05
CA THR A 64 -7.53 13.45 -15.48
C THR A 64 -7.18 14.91 -15.80
N GLU A 65 -7.60 15.87 -14.97
CA GLU A 65 -7.39 17.30 -15.23
C GLU A 65 -5.97 17.79 -14.92
N PHE A 66 -5.33 17.23 -13.87
CA PHE A 66 -4.08 17.78 -13.33
C PHE A 66 -2.90 16.82 -13.36
N PHE A 67 -3.11 15.51 -13.60
CA PHE A 67 -2.06 14.50 -13.52
C PHE A 67 -1.89 13.64 -14.79
N ASP A 68 -2.43 14.10 -15.92
CA ASP A 68 -2.35 13.40 -17.21
C ASP A 68 -2.82 11.94 -17.15
N PHE A 69 -3.80 11.64 -16.29
CA PHE A 69 -4.38 10.31 -16.22
C PHE A 69 -5.41 10.14 -17.34
N ASP A 70 -5.13 9.22 -18.28
CA ASP A 70 -6.11 8.78 -19.28
C ASP A 70 -6.70 7.45 -18.83
N PRO A 71 -8.00 7.39 -18.50
CA PRO A 71 -8.66 6.15 -18.10
C PRO A 71 -8.87 5.16 -19.26
N LYS A 72 -8.56 5.54 -20.50
CA LYS A 72 -8.73 4.66 -21.67
C LYS A 72 -7.93 3.37 -21.51
N GLY A 73 -8.63 2.22 -21.54
CA GLY A 73 -8.02 0.91 -21.37
C GLY A 73 -7.76 0.52 -19.90
N ILE A 74 -8.28 1.29 -18.94
CA ILE A 74 -8.34 0.97 -17.52
C ILE A 74 -9.80 0.89 -17.12
N GLU A 75 -10.21 -0.19 -16.46
CA GLU A 75 -11.54 -0.34 -15.91
C GLU A 75 -11.64 0.44 -14.58
N VAL A 76 -12.19 1.67 -14.62
CA VAL A 76 -12.33 2.49 -13.43
C VAL A 76 -13.71 2.30 -12.83
N TYR A 77 -13.76 1.92 -11.55
CA TYR A 77 -14.97 1.71 -10.75
C TYR A 77 -15.07 2.76 -9.65
N LEU A 78 -16.13 3.58 -9.69
CA LEU A 78 -16.41 4.59 -8.67
C LEU A 78 -17.28 3.98 -7.57
N GLU A 79 -16.66 3.26 -6.66
CA GLU A 79 -17.33 2.58 -5.55
C GLU A 79 -16.39 2.29 -4.37
N ASP A 80 -16.97 1.81 -3.29
CA ASP A 80 -16.21 1.35 -2.13
C ASP A 80 -15.37 0.10 -2.44
N ALA A 81 -14.10 0.11 -2.02
CA ALA A 81 -13.14 -0.95 -2.29
C ALA A 81 -13.58 -2.32 -1.73
N ARG A 82 -14.17 -2.34 -0.52
CA ARG A 82 -14.62 -3.58 0.11
C ARG A 82 -15.86 -4.14 -0.58
N THR A 83 -16.76 -3.27 -1.01
CA THR A 83 -17.93 -3.66 -1.82
C THR A 83 -17.49 -4.28 -3.15
N PHE A 84 -16.44 -3.73 -3.77
CA PHE A 84 -15.89 -4.27 -5.01
C PHE A 84 -15.28 -5.67 -4.80
N VAL A 85 -14.38 -5.84 -3.82
CA VAL A 85 -13.66 -7.13 -3.64
C VAL A 85 -14.58 -8.29 -3.28
N ARG A 86 -15.69 -8.04 -2.58
CA ARG A 86 -16.70 -9.06 -2.26
C ARG A 86 -17.34 -9.72 -3.47
N ARG A 87 -17.34 -9.06 -4.63
CA ARG A 87 -17.95 -9.56 -5.87
C ARG A 87 -16.98 -10.20 -6.82
N HIS A 88 -15.66 -10.14 -6.53
CA HIS A 88 -14.63 -10.60 -7.44
C HIS A 88 -13.77 -11.69 -6.78
N HIS A 89 -13.78 -12.89 -7.36
CA HIS A 89 -13.03 -14.02 -6.84
C HIS A 89 -12.06 -14.55 -7.90
N ARG A 90 -10.81 -14.86 -7.48
CA ARG A 90 -9.75 -15.45 -8.32
C ARG A 90 -9.58 -14.75 -9.68
N ALA A 91 -9.67 -13.43 -9.67
CA ALA A 91 -9.69 -12.63 -10.88
C ALA A 91 -8.33 -11.98 -11.20
N TYR A 92 -7.48 -11.75 -10.17
CA TYR A 92 -6.30 -10.91 -10.29
C TYR A 92 -5.02 -11.64 -9.90
N ASP A 93 -3.93 -11.32 -10.61
CA ASP A 93 -2.58 -11.81 -10.31
C ASP A 93 -1.90 -10.90 -9.27
N LEU A 94 -2.30 -9.62 -9.25
CA LEU A 94 -1.80 -8.60 -8.36
C LEU A 94 -2.97 -7.77 -7.81
N VAL A 95 -2.97 -7.52 -6.49
CA VAL A 95 -3.79 -6.50 -5.86
C VAL A 95 -2.86 -5.47 -5.21
N VAL A 96 -3.09 -4.20 -5.47
CA VAL A 96 -2.40 -3.08 -4.79
C VAL A 96 -3.43 -2.35 -3.96
N THR A 97 -3.17 -2.15 -2.67
CA THR A 97 -4.03 -1.35 -1.79
C THR A 97 -3.32 -0.06 -1.39
N ASP A 98 -3.91 1.07 -1.78
CA ASP A 98 -3.47 2.43 -1.42
C ASP A 98 -4.68 3.23 -0.93
N LEU A 99 -5.29 2.74 0.15
CA LEU A 99 -6.62 3.12 0.63
C LEU A 99 -6.56 4.22 1.70
N PHE A 100 -5.89 5.33 1.35
CA PHE A 100 -5.84 6.47 2.26
C PHE A 100 -7.00 7.44 2.03
N GLN A 101 -7.69 7.79 3.12
CA GLN A 101 -8.64 8.89 3.15
C GLN A 101 -8.04 10.01 4.03
N GLY A 102 -7.41 10.97 3.38
CA GLY A 102 -6.59 11.96 4.06
C GLY A 102 -5.32 11.34 4.65
N ASP A 103 -5.25 11.26 5.97
CA ASP A 103 -4.10 10.78 6.73
C ASP A 103 -4.29 9.37 7.35
N CYS A 104 -5.32 8.65 6.98
CA CYS A 104 -5.56 7.30 7.49
C CYS A 104 -6.28 6.41 6.47
N THR A 105 -6.08 5.11 6.64
CA THR A 105 -6.94 4.10 6.01
C THR A 105 -8.17 3.89 6.89
N PRO A 106 -9.39 3.87 6.33
CA PRO A 106 -10.59 3.56 7.09
C PRO A 106 -10.51 2.21 7.79
N ASP A 107 -10.90 2.17 9.06
CA ASP A 107 -10.74 1.02 9.94
C ASP A 107 -11.32 -0.29 9.37
N TYR A 108 -12.48 -0.22 8.68
CA TYR A 108 -13.15 -1.40 8.10
C TYR A 108 -12.39 -2.01 6.90
N LEU A 109 -11.35 -1.32 6.40
CA LEU A 109 -10.41 -1.77 5.37
C LEU A 109 -9.09 -2.30 5.95
N LEU A 110 -9.04 -2.50 7.27
CA LEU A 110 -7.85 -2.98 8.00
C LEU A 110 -8.17 -4.22 8.84
N THR A 111 -9.24 -4.95 8.53
CA THR A 111 -9.70 -6.12 9.29
C THR A 111 -9.29 -7.44 8.63
N VAL A 112 -9.24 -8.50 9.43
CA VAL A 112 -8.99 -9.86 8.94
C VAL A 112 -9.98 -10.24 7.84
N GLU A 113 -11.25 -9.83 7.99
CA GLU A 113 -12.32 -10.09 7.03
C GLU A 113 -12.04 -9.40 5.70
N PHE A 114 -11.66 -8.13 5.73
CA PHE A 114 -11.28 -7.40 4.52
C PHE A 114 -10.09 -8.05 3.80
N PHE A 115 -9.04 -8.43 4.52
CA PHE A 115 -7.89 -9.09 3.89
C PHE A 115 -8.21 -10.49 3.36
N ARG A 116 -9.17 -11.23 3.96
CA ARG A 116 -9.71 -12.48 3.39
C ARG A 116 -10.47 -12.22 2.09
N GLU A 117 -11.25 -11.16 2.04
CA GLU A 117 -11.96 -10.72 0.83
C GLU A 117 -10.95 -10.34 -0.28
N VAL A 118 -9.86 -9.64 0.06
CA VAL A 118 -8.75 -9.34 -0.87
C VAL A 118 -8.04 -10.63 -1.33
N GLN A 119 -7.73 -11.54 -0.40
CA GLN A 119 -7.12 -12.84 -0.75
C GLN A 119 -8.00 -13.63 -1.73
N ALA A 120 -9.32 -13.64 -1.50
CA ALA A 120 -10.27 -14.30 -2.38
C ALA A 120 -10.30 -13.73 -3.81
N CYS A 121 -9.91 -12.47 -4.00
CA CYS A 121 -9.76 -11.86 -5.33
C CYS A 121 -8.53 -12.36 -6.08
N LEU A 122 -7.50 -12.84 -5.38
CA LEU A 122 -6.26 -13.30 -5.98
C LEU A 122 -6.43 -14.67 -6.64
N ARG A 123 -5.75 -14.84 -7.75
CA ARG A 123 -5.50 -16.15 -8.35
C ARG A 123 -4.47 -16.92 -7.54
N PRO A 124 -4.39 -18.25 -7.69
CA PRO A 124 -3.29 -19.03 -7.10
C PRO A 124 -1.93 -18.44 -7.49
N GLY A 125 -1.10 -18.15 -6.49
CA GLY A 125 0.20 -17.50 -6.68
C GLY A 125 0.15 -15.98 -6.83
N GLY A 126 -1.03 -15.37 -6.73
CA GLY A 126 -1.18 -13.93 -6.75
C GLY A 126 -0.61 -13.25 -5.50
N VAL A 127 -0.30 -11.97 -5.63
CA VAL A 127 0.37 -11.16 -4.61
C VAL A 127 -0.47 -9.93 -4.27
N VAL A 128 -0.51 -9.56 -2.99
CA VAL A 128 -1.02 -8.25 -2.56
C VAL A 128 0.12 -7.36 -2.08
N ILE A 129 0.12 -6.10 -2.51
CA ILE A 129 1.03 -5.05 -2.03
C ILE A 129 0.18 -4.01 -1.31
N ILE A 130 0.50 -3.78 -0.04
CA ILE A 130 -0.29 -2.96 0.87
C ILE A 130 0.54 -1.74 1.27
N ASN A 131 0.06 -0.53 0.93
CA ASN A 131 0.61 0.70 1.48
C ASN A 131 0.06 0.92 2.89
N THR A 132 0.94 1.24 3.83
CA THR A 132 0.59 1.50 5.23
C THR A 132 1.58 2.46 5.88
N TYR A 133 1.39 2.73 7.16
CA TYR A 133 2.29 3.54 7.98
C TYR A 133 3.20 2.68 8.84
N PHE A 134 4.34 3.27 9.17
CA PHE A 134 5.20 2.84 10.25
C PHE A 134 5.47 4.02 11.19
N ASP A 135 5.16 3.83 12.46
CA ASP A 135 5.46 4.78 13.52
C ASP A 135 6.44 4.15 14.52
N PRO A 136 7.70 4.59 14.54
CA PRO A 136 8.71 4.03 15.43
C PRO A 136 8.40 4.19 16.92
N ALA A 137 7.47 5.10 17.27
CA ALA A 137 7.02 5.31 18.64
C ALA A 137 5.73 4.54 19.00
N ASN A 138 5.16 3.76 18.06
CA ASN A 138 3.91 3.02 18.28
C ASN A 138 3.98 1.61 17.68
N GLU A 139 4.87 0.77 18.20
CA GLU A 139 5.02 -0.62 17.75
C GLU A 139 3.73 -1.44 17.90
N ILE A 140 2.88 -1.13 18.87
CA ILE A 140 1.60 -1.84 19.05
C ILE A 140 0.71 -1.66 17.80
N ALA A 141 0.56 -0.45 17.30
CA ALA A 141 -0.21 -0.19 16.10
C ALA A 141 0.44 -0.83 14.85
N ASN A 142 1.77 -0.73 14.71
CA ASN A 142 2.50 -1.35 13.62
C ASN A 142 2.33 -2.87 13.62
N ASP A 143 2.53 -3.51 14.78
CA ASP A 143 2.40 -4.96 14.91
C ASP A 143 0.96 -5.44 14.73
N THR A 144 -0.03 -4.62 15.10
CA THR A 144 -1.44 -4.94 14.91
C THR A 144 -1.81 -5.08 13.43
N ILE A 145 -1.36 -4.15 12.57
CA ILE A 145 -1.56 -4.27 11.11
C ILE A 145 -0.87 -5.53 10.57
N VAL A 146 0.40 -5.72 10.94
CA VAL A 146 1.17 -6.89 10.49
C VAL A 146 0.52 -8.19 10.94
N ALA A 147 0.04 -8.27 12.19
CA ALA A 147 -0.67 -9.42 12.72
C ALA A 147 -1.97 -9.68 11.98
N THR A 148 -2.71 -8.62 11.62
CA THR A 148 -3.99 -8.73 10.89
C THR A 148 -3.77 -9.30 9.49
N VAL A 149 -2.78 -8.81 8.75
CA VAL A 149 -2.42 -9.36 7.43
C VAL A 149 -1.89 -10.80 7.55
N SER A 150 -1.04 -11.07 8.56
CA SER A 150 -0.44 -12.39 8.80
C SER A 150 -1.44 -13.44 9.30
N ALA A 151 -2.60 -13.02 9.80
CA ALA A 151 -3.71 -13.93 10.14
C ALA A 151 -4.41 -14.49 8.88
N VAL A 152 -4.19 -13.87 7.73
CA VAL A 152 -4.79 -14.26 6.44
C VAL A 152 -3.75 -14.86 5.51
N PHE A 153 -2.62 -14.19 5.34
CA PHE A 153 -1.57 -14.63 4.43
C PHE A 153 -0.46 -15.38 5.17
N PRO A 154 -0.09 -16.60 4.73
CA PRO A 154 0.99 -17.37 5.36
C PRO A 154 2.37 -16.72 5.21
N HIS A 155 2.59 -15.98 4.13
CA HIS A 155 3.85 -15.31 3.82
C HIS A 155 3.65 -13.80 3.72
N VAL A 156 4.31 -13.05 4.59
CA VAL A 156 4.26 -11.59 4.63
C VAL A 156 5.68 -11.05 4.73
N LEU A 157 6.02 -10.14 3.84
CA LEU A 157 7.21 -9.31 3.89
C LEU A 157 6.85 -7.94 4.43
N GLU A 158 7.67 -7.42 5.30
CA GLU A 158 7.57 -6.09 5.86
C GLU A 158 8.73 -5.23 5.36
N LEU A 159 8.41 -4.05 4.83
CA LEU A 159 9.34 -3.07 4.33
C LEU A 159 9.03 -1.73 4.99
N ARG A 160 9.83 -1.39 6.00
CA ARG A 160 9.69 -0.14 6.76
C ARG A 160 10.69 0.88 6.20
N SER A 161 10.20 2.03 5.77
CA SER A 161 11.08 3.13 5.39
C SER A 161 11.88 3.60 6.62
N PRO A 162 13.20 3.73 6.51
CA PRO A 162 13.99 4.26 7.61
C PRO A 162 13.48 5.67 7.94
N SER A 163 13.03 5.85 9.18
CA SER A 163 12.59 7.15 9.68
C SER A 163 13.80 7.91 10.19
N SER A 164 14.14 9.01 9.56
CA SER A 164 15.03 9.99 10.18
C SER A 164 14.28 10.71 11.31
N ALA A 165 14.87 10.81 12.48
CA ALA A 165 14.35 11.57 13.63
C ALA A 165 13.03 11.06 14.24
N GLY A 166 12.72 9.77 14.15
CA GLY A 166 11.53 9.20 14.81
C GLY A 166 10.18 9.61 14.21
N LEU A 167 10.17 10.08 12.97
CA LEU A 167 8.98 10.51 12.27
C LEU A 167 8.13 9.30 11.81
N VAL A 168 6.82 9.48 11.73
CA VAL A 168 5.92 8.53 11.07
C VAL A 168 6.28 8.50 9.58
N SER A 169 6.45 7.31 9.03
CA SER A 169 6.88 7.11 7.64
C SER A 169 5.99 6.10 6.93
N SER A 170 6.13 6.02 5.61
CA SER A 170 5.48 4.98 4.81
C SER A 170 6.12 3.62 5.09
N ALA A 171 5.29 2.59 5.07
CA ALA A 171 5.70 1.20 5.04
C ALA A 171 4.88 0.45 4.00
N CYS A 172 5.42 -0.64 3.50
CA CYS A 172 4.67 -1.56 2.65
C CYS A 172 4.72 -2.97 3.21
N LEU A 173 3.61 -3.68 3.04
CA LEU A 173 3.58 -5.13 3.22
C LEU A 173 3.38 -5.78 1.85
N VAL A 174 4.12 -6.85 1.61
CA VAL A 174 3.88 -7.75 0.46
C VAL A 174 3.41 -9.06 1.03
N ALA A 175 2.25 -9.55 0.61
CA ALA A 175 1.69 -10.77 1.16
C ALA A 175 1.19 -11.72 0.06
N ALA A 176 1.34 -13.03 0.30
CA ALA A 176 0.95 -14.07 -0.66
C ALA A 176 0.69 -15.41 0.04
N ASP A 177 0.04 -16.32 -0.69
CA ASP A 177 -0.11 -17.73 -0.27
C ASP A 177 1.16 -18.55 -0.57
N THR A 178 1.99 -18.09 -1.49
CA THR A 178 3.26 -18.72 -1.87
C THR A 178 4.44 -18.06 -1.15
N PRO A 179 5.55 -18.79 -0.93
CA PRO A 179 6.73 -18.25 -0.27
C PRO A 179 7.25 -16.98 -0.94
N LEU A 180 7.55 -15.98 -0.13
CA LEU A 180 8.17 -14.72 -0.53
C LEU A 180 9.63 -14.70 -0.06
N SER A 181 10.53 -14.14 -0.88
CA SER A 181 11.95 -14.01 -0.53
C SER A 181 12.33 -12.54 -0.38
N PRO A 182 12.89 -12.11 0.76
CA PRO A 182 13.43 -10.76 0.92
C PRO A 182 14.56 -10.45 -0.06
N GLU A 183 15.33 -11.45 -0.49
CA GLU A 183 16.47 -11.32 -1.40
C GLU A 183 16.06 -10.71 -2.75
N VAL A 184 14.80 -10.92 -3.17
CA VAL A 184 14.26 -10.32 -4.40
C VAL A 184 14.24 -8.79 -4.29
N ALA A 185 13.70 -8.23 -3.19
CA ALA A 185 13.71 -6.79 -2.95
C ALA A 185 15.13 -6.25 -2.76
N ILE A 186 15.98 -6.99 -2.03
CA ILE A 186 17.38 -6.63 -1.79
C ILE A 186 18.16 -6.56 -3.12
N ALA A 187 17.94 -7.53 -4.02
CA ALA A 187 18.58 -7.54 -5.34
C ALA A 187 18.09 -6.40 -6.25
N MET A 188 16.83 -5.97 -6.09
CA MET A 188 16.31 -4.79 -6.79
C MET A 188 17.04 -3.51 -6.37
N ALA A 189 17.38 -3.37 -5.09
CA ALA A 189 18.12 -2.22 -4.60
C ALA A 189 19.50 -2.07 -5.27
N ASP A 190 20.12 -3.18 -5.66
CA ASP A 190 21.47 -3.18 -6.25
C ASP A 190 21.49 -2.90 -7.76
N LYS A 191 20.34 -2.95 -8.45
CA LYS A 191 20.29 -2.86 -9.92
C LYS A 191 20.16 -1.45 -10.47
N ASP A 192 19.55 -0.53 -9.72
CA ASP A 192 19.19 0.78 -10.23
C ASP A 192 19.72 1.91 -9.35
N ALA A 193 20.08 3.03 -9.99
CA ALA A 193 20.26 4.29 -9.29
C ALA A 193 18.92 4.76 -8.74
N MET A 194 18.67 4.56 -7.45
CA MET A 194 17.42 4.93 -6.79
C MET A 194 17.66 5.92 -5.64
N PRO A 195 16.62 6.65 -5.21
CA PRO A 195 16.70 7.49 -4.03
C PRO A 195 17.23 6.69 -2.82
N SER A 196 18.09 7.29 -2.03
CA SER A 196 18.75 6.61 -0.88
C SER A 196 17.73 5.98 0.10
N LYS A 197 16.56 6.61 0.24
CA LYS A 197 15.48 6.12 1.09
C LYS A 197 14.89 4.80 0.58
N ASP A 198 14.58 4.69 -0.70
CA ASP A 198 14.04 3.47 -1.32
C ASP A 198 15.06 2.34 -1.26
N PHE A 199 16.33 2.65 -1.52
CA PHE A 199 17.45 1.72 -1.38
C PHE A 199 17.48 1.10 0.03
N HIS A 200 17.49 1.93 1.07
CA HIS A 200 17.53 1.46 2.45
C HIS A 200 16.28 0.66 2.84
N THR A 201 15.10 1.07 2.32
CA THR A 201 13.85 0.36 2.59
C THR A 201 13.84 -1.03 1.95
N LEU A 202 14.30 -1.16 0.71
CA LEU A 202 14.43 -2.47 0.04
C LEU A 202 15.47 -3.36 0.72
N LYS A 203 16.61 -2.80 1.14
CA LYS A 203 17.66 -3.53 1.90
C LYS A 203 17.17 -3.99 3.29
N ALA A 204 16.17 -3.33 3.86
CA ALA A 204 15.57 -3.68 5.13
C ALA A 204 14.38 -4.66 5.00
N ALA A 205 14.09 -5.16 3.78
CA ALA A 205 13.04 -6.14 3.55
C ALA A 205 13.26 -7.38 4.42
N ARG A 206 12.22 -7.83 5.12
CA ARG A 206 12.29 -9.00 5.98
C ARG A 206 10.96 -9.75 6.02
N LEU A 207 11.05 -11.07 6.15
CA LEU A 207 9.89 -11.88 6.48
C LEU A 207 9.39 -11.52 7.89
N VAL A 208 8.08 -11.49 8.03
CA VAL A 208 7.46 -11.26 9.33
C VAL A 208 7.74 -12.44 10.26
N ASP A 209 8.35 -12.14 11.40
CA ASP A 209 8.52 -13.11 12.49
C ASP A 209 7.21 -13.27 13.26
N LYS A 210 6.52 -14.38 13.04
CA LYS A 210 5.26 -14.67 13.73
C LYS A 210 5.42 -14.83 15.25
N GLN A 211 6.63 -15.16 15.75
CA GLN A 211 6.88 -15.22 17.20
C GLN A 211 6.81 -13.84 17.84
N ARG A 212 7.27 -12.79 17.12
CA ARG A 212 7.11 -11.39 17.56
C ARG A 212 5.64 -11.06 17.78
N LEU A 213 4.76 -11.56 16.94
CA LEU A 213 3.34 -11.23 16.91
C LEU A 213 2.46 -12.10 17.83
N LYS A 214 3.01 -13.09 18.53
CA LYS A 214 2.24 -14.07 19.31
C LYS A 214 1.28 -13.48 20.35
N ASN A 215 1.59 -12.29 20.87
CA ASN A 215 0.77 -11.57 21.84
C ASN A 215 -0.01 -10.40 21.22
N THR A 216 0.07 -10.22 19.89
CA THR A 216 -0.64 -9.16 19.17
C THR A 216 -1.93 -9.72 18.61
N ARG A 217 -3.05 -9.11 19.00
CA ARG A 217 -4.37 -9.52 18.53
C ARG A 217 -4.65 -8.88 17.15
N PRO A 218 -4.96 -9.68 16.11
CA PRO A 218 -5.46 -9.14 14.86
C PRO A 218 -6.77 -8.38 15.04
N VAL A 219 -7.01 -7.39 14.20
CA VAL A 219 -8.26 -6.63 14.17
C VAL A 219 -9.29 -7.36 13.32
N SER A 220 -10.53 -7.44 13.80
CA SER A 220 -11.67 -8.01 13.09
C SER A 220 -12.82 -7.01 13.00
N ASP A 221 -13.82 -7.29 12.15
CA ASP A 221 -15.00 -6.44 12.02
C ASP A 221 -15.75 -6.28 13.35
N ASP A 222 -15.83 -7.36 14.16
CA ASP A 222 -16.51 -7.34 15.45
C ASP A 222 -15.68 -6.69 16.57
N HIS A 223 -14.38 -6.52 16.36
CA HIS A 223 -13.47 -5.97 17.36
C HIS A 223 -12.40 -5.11 16.70
N ASN A 224 -12.85 -3.96 16.20
CA ASN A 224 -11.97 -3.00 15.53
C ASN A 224 -11.61 -1.85 16.47
N ILE A 225 -10.39 -1.90 16.99
CA ILE A 225 -9.81 -0.86 17.87
C ILE A 225 -8.67 -0.10 17.18
N PHE A 226 -8.53 -0.27 15.85
CA PHE A 226 -7.36 0.24 15.12
C PHE A 226 -7.25 1.75 15.20
N SER A 227 -8.35 2.49 15.01
CA SER A 227 -8.37 3.96 15.14
C SER A 227 -7.90 4.44 16.51
N ILE A 228 -8.25 3.71 17.57
CA ILE A 228 -7.80 4.03 18.94
C ILE A 228 -6.29 3.81 19.07
N LEU A 229 -5.79 2.67 18.61
CA LEU A 229 -4.36 2.33 18.65
C LEU A 229 -3.52 3.30 17.82
N PHE A 230 -4.06 3.75 16.69
CA PHE A 230 -3.34 4.60 15.74
C PHE A 230 -3.52 6.11 15.95
N ALA A 231 -4.42 6.54 16.83
CA ALA A 231 -4.73 7.95 17.06
C ALA A 231 -3.49 8.82 17.37
N SER A 232 -2.59 8.35 18.22
CA SER A 232 -1.36 9.07 18.54
C SER A 232 -0.40 9.18 17.34
N SER A 233 -0.36 8.16 16.50
CA SER A 233 0.45 8.16 15.28
C SER A 233 -0.10 9.14 14.25
N GLN A 234 -1.41 9.22 14.09
CA GLN A 234 -2.06 10.21 13.22
C GLN A 234 -1.77 11.64 13.68
N LEU A 235 -1.86 11.91 14.97
CA LEU A 235 -1.52 13.24 15.51
C LEU A 235 -0.05 13.60 15.24
N ARG A 236 0.88 12.65 15.38
CA ARG A 236 2.29 12.85 15.04
C ARG A 236 2.47 13.08 13.54
N TYR A 237 1.81 12.30 12.69
CA TYR A 237 1.86 12.45 11.26
C TYR A 237 1.38 13.84 10.82
N ARG A 238 0.22 14.29 11.33
CA ARG A 238 -0.30 15.65 11.05
C ARG A 238 0.65 16.74 11.52
N SER A 239 1.26 16.59 12.67
CA SER A 239 2.21 17.59 13.21
C SER A 239 3.45 17.75 12.34
N GLN A 240 3.84 16.73 11.59
CA GLN A 240 4.97 16.79 10.65
C GLN A 240 4.68 17.74 9.49
N PHE A 241 3.44 17.77 8.99
CA PHE A 241 3.04 18.70 7.92
C PHE A 241 3.00 20.15 8.40
N ASN A 242 2.64 20.41 9.65
CA ASN A 242 2.64 21.76 10.22
C ASN A 242 4.05 22.36 10.35
N GLN A 243 5.09 21.54 10.22
CA GLN A 243 6.50 21.98 10.23
C GLN A 243 7.04 22.26 8.81
N LEU A 244 6.26 21.93 7.78
CA LEU A 244 6.66 22.23 6.41
C LEU A 244 6.59 23.75 6.13
N PRO A 245 7.56 24.29 5.38
CA PRO A 245 7.49 25.68 4.94
C PRO A 245 6.17 25.97 4.24
N PRO A 246 5.56 27.16 4.45
CA PRO A 246 4.24 27.52 3.86
C PRO A 246 4.15 27.36 2.34
N ASN A 247 5.27 27.51 1.63
CA ASN A 247 5.36 27.34 0.18
C ASN A 247 5.29 25.87 -0.30
N LEU A 248 5.38 24.90 0.61
CA LEU A 248 5.17 23.47 0.32
C LEU A 248 3.76 23.01 0.69
N LEU A 249 2.99 23.82 1.40
CA LEU A 249 1.58 23.59 1.66
C LEU A 249 0.81 24.15 0.46
N VAL A 250 0.53 23.30 -0.52
CA VAL A 250 -0.37 23.68 -1.63
C VAL A 250 -1.77 23.76 -1.06
N ASN A 251 -2.37 24.96 -1.10
CA ASN A 251 -3.78 25.20 -0.79
C ASN A 251 -4.70 24.49 -1.80
#